data_e967b1365776ad67e959c3a195f599bf
#
_entry.id   e967b1365776ad67e959c3a195f599bf
#
_cell.length_a   1.000
_cell.length_b   1.000
_cell.length_c   1.000
_cell.angle_alpha   90.00
_cell.angle_beta   90.00
_cell.angle_gamma   90.00
#
_symmetry.space_group_name_H-M   'P 1'
#
loop_
_entity.id
_entity.type
_entity.pdbx_description
1 polymer ?
#
loop_
_entity_poly.entity_id
_entity_poly.type
_entity_poly.pdbx_seq_one_letter_code
_entity_poly.pdbx_strand_id
1 'polypeptide(L)'
;MAKWVYLFEEGNADMRNLLGGKGANLAEMTNLGLPIPQGFTVTTEACTDYYNNGRKISDEIKEQIFTALAGLEQKQGKKFGDTENPLLVSVRSGARASMPGMMDTILNLGLTDIAVEGFAAKTGNPRFAYDSYRRFIQMFSDVVMEIPKSYFERILDEIKESKGVKFYTDLTAEDRKEIIVRFKIIYKENKGEEFPQDPKVQLMEAVKAVFRSWDNERAIVYRRMNDIPGDWGTAVNVQAMVFGNMGDTSGTGVAFTRNPSTG
;
A
#
# COMPACT_ATOMS: atom_id res chain seq x y z
N MET A 1 -13.10 -11.98 22.52
CA MET A 1 -12.41 -11.89 21.23
C MET A 1 -11.20 -10.98 21.39
N ALA A 2 -10.05 -11.36 20.86
CA ALA A 2 -8.88 -10.50 20.82
C ALA A 2 -9.11 -9.35 19.85
N LYS A 3 -8.56 -8.16 20.13
CA LYS A 3 -8.65 -7.01 19.23
C LYS A 3 -7.37 -6.93 18.40
N TRP A 4 -7.48 -7.28 17.13
CA TRP A 4 -6.38 -7.33 16.18
C TRP A 4 -6.25 -6.08 15.29
N VAL A 5 -7.34 -5.29 15.19
CA VAL A 5 -7.40 -4.11 14.31
C VAL A 5 -7.86 -2.90 15.11
N TYR A 6 -7.15 -1.79 14.93
CA TYR A 6 -7.42 -0.51 15.58
C TYR A 6 -7.60 0.57 14.52
N LEU A 7 -8.71 1.29 14.57
CA LEU A 7 -8.84 2.55 13.84
C LEU A 7 -7.83 3.56 14.40
N PHE A 8 -7.37 4.52 13.61
CA PHE A 8 -6.38 5.50 14.11
C PHE A 8 -6.88 6.25 15.34
N GLU A 9 -8.17 6.55 15.43
CA GLU A 9 -8.80 7.20 16.60
C GLU A 9 -8.87 6.34 17.87
N GLU A 10 -8.63 5.04 17.78
CA GLU A 10 -8.66 4.09 18.90
C GLU A 10 -7.29 3.84 19.53
N GLY A 11 -6.22 4.36 18.91
CA GLY A 11 -4.85 4.22 19.39
C GLY A 11 -4.27 5.53 19.92
N ASN A 12 -3.03 5.47 20.40
CA ASN A 12 -2.24 6.63 20.83
C ASN A 12 -0.74 6.33 20.73
N ALA A 13 0.10 7.32 21.10
CA ALA A 13 1.55 7.22 21.04
C ALA A 13 2.15 6.11 21.91
N ASP A 14 1.50 5.77 23.05
CA ASP A 14 1.99 4.77 24.00
C ASP A 14 1.82 3.34 23.51
N MET A 15 0.94 3.13 22.52
CA MET A 15 0.64 1.82 21.93
C MET A 15 1.66 1.35 20.88
N ARG A 16 2.89 1.87 20.94
CA ARG A 16 3.94 1.59 19.94
C ARG A 16 4.27 0.10 19.81
N ASN A 17 4.21 -0.64 20.90
CA ASN A 17 4.45 -2.09 20.87
C ASN A 17 3.39 -2.85 20.08
N LEU A 18 2.15 -2.38 20.11
CA LEU A 18 1.00 -3.02 19.47
C LEU A 18 0.78 -2.51 18.04
N LEU A 19 0.84 -1.18 17.85
CA LEU A 19 0.52 -0.52 16.58
C LEU A 19 1.77 -0.27 15.70
N GLY A 20 2.96 -0.58 16.23
CA GLY A 20 4.21 -0.17 15.62
C GLY A 20 4.44 1.34 15.72
N GLY A 21 5.64 1.81 15.41
CA GLY A 21 5.95 3.24 15.51
C GLY A 21 5.11 4.10 14.57
N LYS A 22 4.85 3.63 13.35
CA LYS A 22 4.06 4.36 12.37
C LYS A 22 2.58 4.42 12.74
N GLY A 23 1.99 3.30 13.17
CA GLY A 23 0.59 3.23 13.58
C GLY A 23 0.31 4.07 14.82
N ALA A 24 1.16 3.98 15.85
CA ALA A 24 1.05 4.79 17.06
C ALA A 24 1.12 6.30 16.77
N ASN A 25 2.06 6.73 15.91
CA ASN A 25 2.17 8.13 15.52
C ASN A 25 0.96 8.61 14.69
N LEU A 26 0.43 7.78 13.78
CA LEU A 26 -0.78 8.12 13.02
C LEU A 26 -1.99 8.27 13.95
N ALA A 27 -2.11 7.40 14.95
CA ALA A 27 -3.16 7.48 15.96
C ALA A 27 -3.04 8.75 16.78
N GLU A 28 -1.86 9.06 17.29
CA GLU A 28 -1.59 10.27 18.06
C GLU A 28 -1.94 11.54 17.26
N MET A 29 -1.44 11.65 16.05
CA MET A 29 -1.73 12.80 15.19
C MET A 29 -3.23 12.93 14.87
N THR A 30 -3.95 11.82 14.72
CA THR A 30 -5.40 11.81 14.52
C THR A 30 -6.10 12.37 15.75
N ASN A 31 -5.72 11.94 16.95
CA ASN A 31 -6.31 12.38 18.21
C ASN A 31 -5.99 13.84 18.55
N LEU A 32 -4.84 14.34 18.07
CA LEU A 32 -4.49 15.77 18.16
C LEU A 32 -5.27 16.65 17.16
N GLY A 33 -6.14 16.07 16.34
CA GLY A 33 -6.95 16.79 15.37
C GLY A 33 -6.22 17.22 14.10
N LEU A 34 -5.03 16.66 13.84
CA LEU A 34 -4.33 16.91 12.58
C LEU A 34 -5.09 16.26 11.40
N PRO A 35 -5.04 16.83 10.20
CA PRO A 35 -5.77 16.35 9.01
C PRO A 35 -5.12 15.08 8.43
N ILE A 36 -5.01 14.05 9.26
CA ILE A 36 -4.44 12.76 8.85
C ILE A 36 -5.49 12.00 8.01
N PRO A 37 -5.13 11.48 6.82
CA PRO A 37 -6.00 10.59 6.07
C PRO A 37 -6.40 9.39 6.93
N GLN A 38 -7.68 9.10 6.98
CA GLN A 38 -8.25 8.05 7.84
C GLN A 38 -7.72 6.67 7.47
N GLY A 39 -7.70 5.78 8.45
CA GLY A 39 -7.21 4.42 8.26
C GLY A 39 -7.28 3.59 9.54
N PHE A 40 -6.67 2.42 9.47
CA PHE A 40 -6.57 1.50 10.59
C PHE A 40 -5.23 0.77 10.60
N THR A 41 -4.90 0.21 11.74
CA THR A 41 -3.68 -0.57 11.94
C THR A 41 -4.05 -2.01 12.31
N VAL A 42 -3.54 -2.98 11.55
CA VAL A 42 -3.49 -4.40 11.95
C VAL A 42 -2.26 -4.57 12.83
N THR A 43 -2.42 -5.13 14.02
CA THR A 43 -1.41 -5.12 15.09
C THR A 43 -0.18 -5.96 14.81
N THR A 44 0.89 -5.72 15.57
CA THR A 44 2.08 -6.59 15.58
C THR A 44 1.76 -7.99 16.08
N GLU A 45 0.78 -8.12 16.98
CA GLU A 45 0.31 -9.42 17.50
C GLU A 45 -0.36 -10.24 16.40
N ALA A 46 -1.11 -9.61 15.48
CA ALA A 46 -1.66 -10.27 14.31
C ALA A 46 -0.56 -10.83 13.38
N CYS A 47 0.57 -10.14 13.28
CA CYS A 47 1.74 -10.66 12.57
C CYS A 47 2.33 -11.91 13.26
N THR A 48 2.45 -11.87 14.58
CA THR A 48 2.92 -13.02 15.35
C THR A 48 1.96 -14.22 15.23
N ASP A 49 0.64 -13.97 15.30
CA ASP A 49 -0.40 -14.98 15.05
C ASP A 49 -0.27 -15.59 13.65
N TYR A 50 -0.08 -14.77 12.63
CA TYR A 50 0.13 -15.22 11.25
C TYR A 50 1.30 -16.19 11.12
N TYR A 51 2.45 -15.92 11.78
CA TYR A 51 3.59 -16.83 11.76
C TYR A 51 3.33 -18.11 12.55
N ASN A 52 2.70 -18.01 13.72
CA ASN A 52 2.36 -19.16 14.57
C ASN A 52 1.33 -20.08 13.91
N ASN A 53 0.46 -19.54 13.05
CA ASN A 53 -0.55 -20.30 12.29
C ASN A 53 -0.07 -20.72 10.89
N GLY A 54 1.22 -20.93 10.71
CA GLY A 54 1.78 -21.44 9.45
C GLY A 54 1.61 -20.45 8.28
N ARG A 55 1.77 -19.16 8.56
CA ARG A 55 1.64 -18.04 7.60
C ARG A 55 0.23 -17.90 7.02
N LYS A 56 -0.78 -18.11 7.85
CA LYS A 56 -2.19 -17.91 7.50
C LYS A 56 -2.80 -16.86 8.41
N ILE A 57 -3.55 -15.92 7.82
CA ILE A 57 -4.36 -14.97 8.57
C ILE A 57 -5.64 -15.68 9.01
N SER A 58 -5.93 -15.67 10.31
CA SER A 58 -7.14 -16.27 10.88
C SER A 58 -8.40 -15.55 10.38
N ASP A 59 -9.52 -16.25 10.37
CA ASP A 59 -10.81 -15.67 9.95
C ASP A 59 -11.23 -14.52 10.88
N GLU A 60 -10.90 -14.58 12.17
CA GLU A 60 -11.15 -13.50 13.13
C GLU A 60 -10.39 -12.21 12.76
N ILE A 61 -9.11 -12.29 12.40
CA ILE A 61 -8.32 -11.13 11.95
C ILE A 61 -8.90 -10.58 10.65
N LYS A 62 -9.25 -11.46 9.71
CA LYS A 62 -9.82 -11.09 8.41
C LYS A 62 -11.15 -10.36 8.55
N GLU A 63 -12.04 -10.84 9.43
CA GLU A 63 -13.32 -10.21 9.72
C GLU A 63 -13.12 -8.80 10.32
N GLN A 64 -12.18 -8.64 11.25
CA GLN A 64 -11.86 -7.33 11.81
C GLN A 64 -11.27 -6.37 10.78
N ILE A 65 -10.43 -6.84 9.85
CA ILE A 65 -9.92 -6.03 8.72
C ILE A 65 -11.08 -5.53 7.84
N PHE A 66 -12.01 -6.41 7.47
CA PHE A 66 -13.14 -6.00 6.62
C PHE A 66 -14.14 -5.11 7.36
N THR A 67 -14.33 -5.30 8.66
CA THR A 67 -15.14 -4.40 9.50
C THR A 67 -14.52 -3.00 9.55
N ALA A 68 -13.21 -2.90 9.77
CA ALA A 68 -12.49 -1.64 9.77
C ALA A 68 -12.50 -0.96 8.39
N LEU A 69 -12.38 -1.75 7.31
CA LEU A 69 -12.51 -1.26 5.93
C LEU A 69 -13.90 -0.65 5.68
N ALA A 70 -14.97 -1.33 6.08
CA ALA A 70 -16.33 -0.81 5.94
C ALA A 70 -16.52 0.50 6.71
N GLY A 71 -15.95 0.61 7.91
CA GLY A 71 -15.93 1.87 8.67
C GLY A 71 -15.16 2.99 7.95
N LEU A 72 -14.04 2.65 7.32
CA LEU A 72 -13.26 3.59 6.52
C LEU A 72 -14.03 4.06 5.28
N GLU A 73 -14.72 3.15 4.57
CA GLU A 73 -15.59 3.47 3.44
C GLU A 73 -16.67 4.48 3.84
N GLN A 74 -17.34 4.23 4.95
CA GLN A 74 -18.37 5.12 5.47
C GLN A 74 -17.83 6.52 5.79
N LYS A 75 -16.69 6.60 6.49
CA LYS A 75 -16.05 7.88 6.85
C LYS A 75 -15.58 8.67 5.62
N GLN A 76 -15.12 7.99 4.58
CA GLN A 76 -14.64 8.62 3.36
C GLN A 76 -15.75 8.93 2.35
N GLY A 77 -16.96 8.39 2.52
CA GLY A 77 -18.05 8.46 1.54
C GLY A 77 -17.66 7.83 0.20
N LYS A 78 -16.82 6.79 0.23
CA LYS A 78 -16.29 6.07 -0.93
C LYS A 78 -16.38 4.58 -0.68
N LYS A 79 -16.35 3.78 -1.76
CA LYS A 79 -16.29 2.32 -1.63
C LYS A 79 -15.02 1.77 -2.23
N PHE A 80 -14.48 0.75 -1.60
CA PHE A 80 -13.31 0.04 -2.05
C PHE A 80 -13.64 -0.76 -3.31
N GLY A 81 -13.00 -0.42 -4.44
CA GLY A 81 -13.30 -0.99 -5.76
C GLY A 81 -14.55 -0.44 -6.45
N ASP A 82 -15.09 0.68 -5.98
CA ASP A 82 -16.23 1.35 -6.64
C ASP A 82 -15.87 1.75 -8.08
N THR A 83 -16.88 1.68 -8.93
CA THR A 83 -16.77 1.99 -10.35
C THR A 83 -16.85 3.49 -10.66
N GLU A 84 -17.32 4.32 -9.73
CA GLU A 84 -17.51 5.76 -9.92
C GLU A 84 -16.62 6.61 -9.01
N ASN A 85 -16.50 6.23 -7.73
CA ASN A 85 -15.74 6.97 -6.73
C ASN A 85 -14.94 6.02 -5.83
N PRO A 86 -13.93 5.32 -6.36
CA PRO A 86 -13.22 4.29 -5.63
C PRO A 86 -12.46 4.84 -4.42
N LEU A 87 -12.58 4.16 -3.28
CA LEU A 87 -11.65 4.30 -2.19
C LEU A 87 -10.34 3.63 -2.58
N LEU A 88 -9.25 4.37 -2.57
CA LEU A 88 -7.92 3.81 -2.74
C LEU A 88 -7.17 3.87 -1.40
N VAL A 89 -6.44 2.81 -1.11
CA VAL A 89 -5.66 2.73 0.14
C VAL A 89 -4.19 2.38 -0.13
N SER A 90 -3.35 2.80 0.80
CA SER A 90 -1.99 2.28 0.95
C SER A 90 -1.95 1.21 2.02
N VAL A 91 -1.11 0.19 1.83
CA VAL A 91 -0.81 -0.85 2.83
C VAL A 91 0.68 -0.78 3.11
N ARG A 92 1.02 -0.44 4.34
CA ARG A 92 2.41 -0.14 4.74
C ARG A 92 2.79 -0.83 6.04
N SER A 93 4.02 -1.32 6.10
CA SER A 93 4.60 -1.85 7.33
C SER A 93 4.76 -0.79 8.42
N GLY A 94 4.68 -1.22 9.67
CA GLY A 94 4.87 -0.37 10.84
C GLY A 94 5.51 -1.15 11.99
N ALA A 95 6.82 -1.41 11.95
CA ALA A 95 7.51 -2.08 13.04
C ALA A 95 7.64 -1.16 14.27
N ARG A 96 7.88 -1.77 15.44
CA ARG A 96 8.13 -1.03 16.71
C ARG A 96 9.36 -0.15 16.62
N ALA A 97 10.43 -0.64 15.99
CA ALA A 97 11.62 0.14 15.65
C ALA A 97 11.54 0.63 14.19
N SER A 98 12.09 1.81 13.92
CA SER A 98 12.19 2.30 12.55
C SER A 98 13.19 1.48 11.75
N MET A 99 12.74 0.93 10.63
CA MET A 99 13.55 0.10 9.72
C MET A 99 13.40 0.62 8.27
N PRO A 100 14.00 1.78 7.94
CA PRO A 100 13.79 2.44 6.65
C PRO A 100 14.23 1.57 5.48
N GLY A 101 13.34 1.37 4.49
CA GLY A 101 13.64 0.60 3.28
C GLY A 101 13.70 -0.92 3.46
N MET A 102 13.51 -1.44 4.69
CA MET A 102 13.65 -2.87 4.97
C MET A 102 12.38 -3.66 4.69
N MET A 103 11.23 -3.04 4.79
CA MET A 103 9.92 -3.69 4.61
C MET A 103 9.11 -3.01 3.52
N ASP A 104 8.08 -3.71 3.07
CA ASP A 104 7.36 -3.37 1.86
C ASP A 104 6.20 -2.38 2.09
N THR A 105 5.82 -1.72 0.99
CA THR A 105 4.69 -0.79 0.90
C THR A 105 3.97 -1.05 -0.42
N ILE A 106 2.64 -1.07 -0.39
CA ILE A 106 1.80 -1.18 -1.58
C ILE A 106 0.87 0.04 -1.61
N LEU A 107 0.81 0.73 -2.74
CA LEU A 107 0.01 1.94 -2.94
C LEU A 107 -1.10 1.68 -3.95
N ASN A 108 -2.14 2.51 -3.91
CA ASN A 108 -3.25 2.52 -4.86
C ASN A 108 -4.08 1.23 -4.91
N LEU A 109 -4.14 0.46 -3.79
CA LEU A 109 -5.04 -0.69 -3.71
C LEU A 109 -6.48 -0.24 -3.84
N GLY A 110 -7.28 -1.07 -4.48
CA GLY A 110 -8.68 -0.81 -4.80
C GLY A 110 -8.90 -0.49 -6.28
N LEU A 111 -7.83 -0.27 -7.06
CA LEU A 111 -7.95 -0.13 -8.52
C LEU A 111 -8.14 -1.49 -9.19
N THR A 112 -9.09 -1.52 -10.10
CA THR A 112 -9.42 -2.61 -11.00
C THR A 112 -9.58 -2.05 -12.41
N ASP A 113 -9.81 -2.90 -13.41
CA ASP A 113 -10.06 -2.45 -14.79
C ASP A 113 -11.29 -1.53 -14.88
N ILE A 114 -12.29 -1.76 -14.03
CA ILE A 114 -13.51 -0.94 -14.02
C ILE A 114 -13.33 0.29 -13.12
N ALA A 115 -12.74 0.12 -11.94
CA ALA A 115 -12.55 1.22 -10.99
C ALA A 115 -11.64 2.34 -11.54
N VAL A 116 -10.64 2.01 -12.38
CA VAL A 116 -9.76 3.03 -12.98
C VAL A 116 -10.49 3.96 -13.94
N GLU A 117 -11.53 3.48 -14.63
CA GLU A 117 -12.37 4.30 -15.52
C GLU A 117 -13.14 5.37 -14.71
N GLY A 118 -13.78 4.95 -13.62
CA GLY A 118 -14.45 5.88 -12.70
C GLY A 118 -13.47 6.87 -12.05
N PHE A 119 -12.30 6.38 -11.67
CA PHE A 119 -11.25 7.23 -11.10
C PHE A 119 -10.75 8.27 -12.12
N ALA A 120 -10.59 7.90 -13.40
CA ALA A 120 -10.23 8.80 -14.48
C ALA A 120 -11.31 9.87 -14.70
N ALA A 121 -12.58 9.47 -14.77
CA ALA A 121 -13.71 10.38 -14.91
C ALA A 121 -13.81 11.34 -13.70
N LYS A 122 -13.69 10.82 -12.48
CA LYS A 122 -13.80 11.60 -11.23
C LYS A 122 -12.69 12.65 -11.11
N THR A 123 -11.48 12.32 -11.49
CA THR A 123 -10.32 13.23 -11.39
C THR A 123 -10.22 14.19 -12.57
N GLY A 124 -10.92 13.92 -13.68
CA GLY A 124 -10.74 14.66 -14.94
C GLY A 124 -9.33 14.50 -15.54
N ASN A 125 -8.54 13.54 -15.03
CA ASN A 125 -7.15 13.32 -15.44
C ASN A 125 -6.89 11.83 -15.72
N PRO A 126 -7.26 11.34 -16.92
CA PRO A 126 -7.04 9.94 -17.29
C PRO A 126 -5.58 9.50 -17.20
N ARG A 127 -4.65 10.39 -17.58
CA ARG A 127 -3.22 10.12 -17.52
C ARG A 127 -2.77 9.78 -16.08
N PHE A 128 -3.23 10.54 -15.09
CA PHE A 128 -2.97 10.29 -13.68
C PHE A 128 -3.61 8.99 -13.19
N ALA A 129 -4.87 8.73 -13.57
CA ALA A 129 -5.59 7.54 -13.14
C ALA A 129 -4.93 6.25 -13.66
N TYR A 130 -4.61 6.18 -14.96
CA TYR A 130 -3.94 5.02 -15.55
C TYR A 130 -2.49 4.87 -15.08
N ASP A 131 -1.78 5.97 -14.77
CA ASP A 131 -0.47 5.88 -14.12
C ASP A 131 -0.55 5.28 -12.72
N SER A 132 -1.56 5.67 -11.95
CA SER A 132 -1.82 5.10 -10.62
C SER A 132 -2.11 3.61 -10.69
N TYR A 133 -2.92 3.17 -11.67
CA TYR A 133 -3.21 1.75 -11.88
C TYR A 133 -2.01 0.96 -12.36
N ARG A 134 -1.27 1.48 -13.33
CA ARG A 134 -0.01 0.87 -13.78
C ARG A 134 0.98 0.67 -12.62
N ARG A 135 1.17 1.70 -11.79
CA ARG A 135 2.03 1.63 -10.60
C ARG A 135 1.55 0.60 -9.60
N PHE A 136 0.24 0.51 -9.41
CA PHE A 136 -0.35 -0.50 -8.53
C PHE A 136 -0.07 -1.91 -9.04
N ILE A 137 -0.33 -2.19 -10.34
CA ILE A 137 -0.06 -3.50 -10.93
C ILE A 137 1.42 -3.87 -10.76
N GLN A 138 2.33 -2.96 -11.11
CA GLN A 138 3.78 -3.21 -10.99
C GLN A 138 4.16 -3.50 -9.53
N MET A 139 3.71 -2.66 -8.60
CA MET A 139 4.07 -2.80 -7.18
C MET A 139 3.46 -4.04 -6.55
N PHE A 140 2.21 -4.37 -6.89
CA PHE A 140 1.55 -5.59 -6.43
C PHE A 140 2.26 -6.83 -6.98
N SER A 141 2.61 -6.83 -8.26
CA SER A 141 3.32 -7.94 -8.90
C SER A 141 4.71 -8.17 -8.30
N ASP A 142 5.47 -7.10 -8.07
CA ASP A 142 6.83 -7.17 -7.53
C ASP A 142 6.81 -7.52 -6.03
N VAL A 143 6.06 -6.76 -5.23
CA VAL A 143 6.09 -6.86 -3.77
C VAL A 143 5.24 -8.02 -3.24
N VAL A 144 4.01 -8.18 -3.77
CA VAL A 144 3.06 -9.17 -3.24
C VAL A 144 3.31 -10.54 -3.87
N MET A 145 3.55 -10.55 -5.17
CA MET A 145 3.66 -11.77 -5.95
C MET A 145 5.10 -12.17 -6.28
N GLU A 146 6.08 -11.37 -5.89
CA GLU A 146 7.52 -11.64 -6.04
C GLU A 146 7.93 -11.89 -7.51
N ILE A 147 7.29 -11.16 -8.44
CA ILE A 147 7.68 -11.15 -9.86
C ILE A 147 8.77 -10.10 -10.06
N PRO A 148 9.92 -10.44 -10.66
CA PRO A 148 11.04 -9.52 -10.80
C PRO A 148 10.66 -8.19 -11.47
N LYS A 149 10.94 -7.08 -10.81
CA LYS A 149 10.64 -5.71 -11.26
C LYS A 149 11.20 -5.42 -12.67
N SER A 150 12.33 -6.02 -13.00
CA SER A 150 13.00 -5.86 -14.31
C SER A 150 12.13 -6.24 -15.50
N TYR A 151 11.16 -7.16 -15.34
CA TYR A 151 10.24 -7.52 -16.41
C TYR A 151 9.32 -6.35 -16.78
N PHE A 152 8.88 -5.61 -15.79
CA PHE A 152 8.03 -4.43 -15.97
C PHE A 152 8.82 -3.23 -16.47
N GLU A 153 10.03 -3.02 -15.98
CA GLU A 153 10.91 -1.93 -16.41
C GLU A 153 11.28 -2.06 -17.88
N ARG A 154 11.55 -3.28 -18.36
CA ARG A 154 11.79 -3.54 -19.78
C ARG A 154 10.62 -3.10 -20.66
N ILE A 155 9.38 -3.42 -20.28
CA ILE A 155 8.20 -2.98 -21.04
C ILE A 155 8.12 -1.45 -21.09
N LEU A 156 8.41 -0.76 -19.97
CA LEU A 156 8.42 0.70 -19.93
C LEU A 156 9.46 1.28 -20.90
N ASP A 157 10.64 0.69 -20.96
CA ASP A 157 11.71 1.15 -21.87
C ASP A 157 11.36 0.89 -23.32
N GLU A 158 10.84 -0.30 -23.66
CA GLU A 158 10.36 -0.63 -25.00
C GLU A 158 9.27 0.34 -25.49
N ILE A 159 8.29 0.69 -24.64
CA ILE A 159 7.23 1.63 -25.00
C ILE A 159 7.80 3.04 -25.21
N LYS A 160 8.68 3.52 -24.32
CA LYS A 160 9.34 4.83 -24.51
C LYS A 160 10.08 4.88 -25.84
N GLU A 161 10.84 3.84 -26.14
CA GLU A 161 11.61 3.74 -27.38
C GLU A 161 10.71 3.74 -28.61
N SER A 162 9.65 2.92 -28.60
CA SER A 162 8.70 2.83 -29.71
C SER A 162 7.93 4.12 -29.98
N LYS A 163 7.68 4.92 -28.91
CA LYS A 163 6.99 6.23 -29.01
C LYS A 163 7.98 7.40 -29.24
N GLY A 164 9.29 7.14 -29.24
CA GLY A 164 10.32 8.17 -29.43
C GLY A 164 10.35 9.23 -28.31
N VAL A 165 9.93 8.88 -27.08
CA VAL A 165 9.90 9.78 -25.94
C VAL A 165 11.06 9.51 -24.98
N LYS A 166 11.60 10.59 -24.39
CA LYS A 166 12.74 10.48 -23.46
C LYS A 166 12.30 10.14 -22.06
N PHE A 167 11.22 10.76 -21.59
CA PHE A 167 10.76 10.61 -20.22
C PHE A 167 9.44 9.83 -20.16
N TYR A 168 9.29 9.04 -19.12
CA TYR A 168 8.04 8.34 -18.82
C TYR A 168 6.85 9.31 -18.67
N THR A 169 7.11 10.52 -18.20
CA THR A 169 6.12 11.61 -18.07
C THR A 169 5.53 12.05 -19.39
N ASP A 170 6.21 11.81 -20.51
CA ASP A 170 5.77 12.24 -21.84
C ASP A 170 4.75 11.27 -22.47
N LEU A 171 4.61 10.07 -21.88
CA LEU A 171 3.63 9.08 -22.32
C LEU A 171 2.19 9.54 -22.05
N THR A 172 1.31 9.28 -23.00
CA THR A 172 -0.11 9.61 -22.94
C THR A 172 -0.92 8.67 -22.04
N ALA A 173 -2.20 8.90 -21.84
CA ALA A 173 -3.11 7.99 -21.16
C ALA A 173 -3.24 6.66 -21.92
N GLU A 174 -3.31 6.72 -23.27
CA GLU A 174 -3.43 5.53 -24.10
C GLU A 174 -2.17 4.66 -24.05
N ASP A 175 -0.98 5.27 -24.04
CA ASP A 175 0.27 4.53 -23.86
C ASP A 175 0.30 3.81 -22.50
N ARG A 176 -0.26 4.42 -21.46
CA ARG A 176 -0.38 3.77 -20.14
C ARG A 176 -1.36 2.61 -20.12
N LYS A 177 -2.45 2.70 -20.87
CA LYS A 177 -3.37 1.55 -21.06
C LYS A 177 -2.64 0.38 -21.75
N GLU A 178 -1.86 0.66 -22.78
CA GLU A 178 -1.03 -0.35 -23.44
C GLU A 178 -0.06 -1.02 -22.47
N ILE A 179 0.63 -0.24 -21.64
CA ILE A 179 1.54 -0.74 -20.59
C ILE A 179 0.79 -1.64 -19.60
N ILE A 180 -0.41 -1.22 -19.13
CA ILE A 180 -1.24 -1.99 -18.21
C ILE A 180 -1.58 -3.37 -18.79
N VAL A 181 -1.97 -3.43 -20.06
CA VAL A 181 -2.26 -4.71 -20.73
C VAL A 181 -1.03 -5.61 -20.73
N ARG A 182 0.13 -5.09 -21.11
CA ARG A 182 1.39 -5.85 -21.14
C ARG A 182 1.83 -6.28 -19.73
N PHE A 183 1.64 -5.47 -18.73
CA PHE A 183 1.94 -5.81 -17.33
C PHE A 183 1.08 -6.97 -16.83
N LYS A 184 -0.21 -6.99 -17.18
CA LYS A 184 -1.10 -8.08 -16.82
C LYS A 184 -0.76 -9.39 -17.55
N ILE A 185 -0.24 -9.31 -18.76
CA ILE A 185 0.30 -10.49 -19.47
C ILE A 185 1.49 -11.07 -18.70
N ILE A 186 2.47 -10.23 -18.31
CA ILE A 186 3.61 -10.67 -17.48
C ILE A 186 3.14 -11.31 -16.17
N TYR A 187 2.15 -10.69 -15.51
CA TYR A 187 1.57 -11.26 -14.30
C TYR A 187 1.04 -12.67 -14.55
N LYS A 188 0.20 -12.83 -15.57
CA LYS A 188 -0.42 -14.11 -15.95
C LYS A 188 0.61 -15.19 -16.32
N GLU A 189 1.63 -14.82 -17.08
CA GLU A 189 2.70 -15.73 -17.48
C GLU A 189 3.51 -16.26 -16.28
N ASN A 190 3.70 -15.43 -15.25
CA ASN A 190 4.47 -15.79 -14.06
C ASN A 190 3.64 -16.50 -12.97
N LYS A 191 2.32 -16.24 -12.90
CA LYS A 191 1.45 -16.77 -11.83
C LYS A 191 0.45 -17.81 -12.31
N GLY A 192 0.23 -17.94 -13.61
CA GLY A 192 -0.75 -18.86 -14.19
C GLY A 192 -2.21 -18.41 -14.01
N GLU A 193 -2.44 -17.21 -13.48
CA GLU A 193 -3.76 -16.65 -13.23
C GLU A 193 -3.82 -15.16 -13.62
N GLU A 194 -5.02 -14.62 -13.80
CA GLU A 194 -5.20 -13.22 -14.14
C GLU A 194 -4.88 -12.31 -12.94
N PHE A 195 -4.49 -11.06 -13.22
CA PHE A 195 -4.31 -10.05 -12.17
C PHE A 195 -5.63 -9.85 -11.39
N PRO A 196 -5.61 -9.93 -10.04
CA PRO A 196 -6.82 -9.97 -9.23
C PRO A 196 -7.66 -8.69 -9.38
N GLN A 197 -8.92 -8.88 -9.76
CA GLN A 197 -9.90 -7.81 -9.93
C GLN A 197 -10.86 -7.66 -8.73
N ASP A 198 -10.71 -8.50 -7.70
CA ASP A 198 -11.40 -8.32 -6.42
C ASP A 198 -10.53 -7.50 -5.46
N PRO A 199 -10.92 -6.26 -5.11
CA PRO A 199 -10.15 -5.41 -4.20
C PRO A 199 -9.92 -6.01 -2.81
N LYS A 200 -10.85 -6.83 -2.32
CA LYS A 200 -10.69 -7.52 -1.02
C LYS A 200 -9.59 -8.58 -1.07
N VAL A 201 -9.49 -9.30 -2.19
CA VAL A 201 -8.38 -10.23 -2.44
C VAL A 201 -7.06 -9.45 -2.50
N GLN A 202 -7.01 -8.34 -3.25
CA GLN A 202 -5.85 -7.47 -3.31
C GLN A 202 -5.39 -7.03 -1.91
N LEU A 203 -6.33 -6.59 -1.06
CA LEU A 203 -6.03 -6.14 0.30
C LEU A 203 -5.44 -7.26 1.15
N MET A 204 -6.06 -8.43 1.15
CA MET A 204 -5.59 -9.56 1.97
C MET A 204 -4.22 -10.05 1.53
N GLU A 205 -3.95 -10.13 0.25
CA GLU A 205 -2.62 -10.50 -0.26
C GLU A 205 -1.56 -9.44 0.09
N ALA A 206 -1.92 -8.14 0.03
CA ALA A 206 -1.03 -7.07 0.45
C ALA A 206 -0.71 -7.11 1.96
N VAL A 207 -1.69 -7.39 2.82
CA VAL A 207 -1.47 -7.57 4.27
C VAL A 207 -0.53 -8.75 4.53
N LYS A 208 -0.75 -9.90 3.86
CA LYS A 208 0.16 -11.05 3.94
C LYS A 208 1.58 -10.70 3.48
N ALA A 209 1.71 -9.96 2.39
CA ALA A 209 3.02 -9.54 1.87
C ALA A 209 3.77 -8.66 2.87
N VAL A 210 3.08 -7.72 3.52
CA VAL A 210 3.70 -6.90 4.58
C VAL A 210 4.12 -7.76 5.76
N PHE A 211 3.32 -8.73 6.20
CA PHE A 211 3.75 -9.66 7.25
C PHE A 211 4.97 -10.48 6.83
N ARG A 212 4.98 -11.03 5.59
CA ARG A 212 6.14 -11.76 5.05
C ARG A 212 7.40 -10.91 5.00
N SER A 213 7.26 -9.61 4.72
CA SER A 213 8.41 -8.71 4.60
C SER A 213 9.21 -8.55 5.89
N TRP A 214 8.64 -8.94 7.05
CA TRP A 214 9.36 -9.04 8.31
C TRP A 214 10.52 -10.04 8.24
N ASP A 215 10.37 -11.12 7.49
CA ASP A 215 11.38 -12.16 7.29
C ASP A 215 12.15 -12.03 5.95
N ASN A 216 12.07 -10.91 5.27
CA ASN A 216 12.97 -10.62 4.16
C ASN A 216 14.44 -10.62 4.63
N GLU A 217 15.35 -11.11 3.81
CA GLU A 217 16.78 -11.18 4.13
C GLU A 217 17.33 -9.82 4.59
N ARG A 218 17.01 -8.74 3.87
CA ARG A 218 17.40 -7.37 4.25
C ARG A 218 16.87 -6.96 5.62
N ALA A 219 15.63 -7.34 5.96
CA ALA A 219 15.03 -7.04 7.25
C ALA A 219 15.67 -7.86 8.39
N ILE A 220 15.98 -9.12 8.13
CA ILE A 220 16.69 -10.01 9.09
C ILE A 220 18.09 -9.45 9.38
N VAL A 221 18.86 -9.11 8.34
CA VAL A 221 20.21 -8.54 8.49
C VAL A 221 20.16 -7.22 9.27
N TYR A 222 19.23 -6.32 8.89
CA TYR A 222 19.07 -5.05 9.59
C TYR A 222 18.74 -5.24 11.08
N ARG A 223 17.82 -6.15 11.41
CA ARG A 223 17.47 -6.45 12.81
C ARG A 223 18.67 -6.94 13.61
N ARG A 224 19.48 -7.84 13.04
CA ARG A 224 20.70 -8.34 13.70
C ARG A 224 21.70 -7.23 13.95
N MET A 225 21.88 -6.30 13.01
CA MET A 225 22.81 -5.17 13.13
C MET A 225 22.37 -4.11 14.14
N ASN A 226 21.08 -4.07 14.48
CA ASN A 226 20.49 -3.06 15.37
C ASN A 226 19.89 -3.66 16.64
N ASP A 227 20.22 -4.91 16.97
CA ASP A 227 19.74 -5.63 18.16
C ASP A 227 18.20 -5.62 18.33
N ILE A 228 17.46 -5.70 17.18
CA ILE A 228 16.00 -5.73 17.17
C ILE A 228 15.53 -7.19 17.25
N PRO A 229 14.72 -7.56 18.26
CA PRO A 229 14.21 -8.91 18.43
C PRO A 229 13.35 -9.38 17.23
N GLY A 230 13.58 -10.62 16.79
CA GLY A 230 12.88 -11.19 15.64
C GLY A 230 11.41 -11.53 15.91
N ASP A 231 11.04 -11.74 17.16
CA ASP A 231 9.69 -12.08 17.62
C ASP A 231 8.72 -10.88 17.72
N TRP A 232 9.21 -9.67 17.51
CA TRP A 232 8.37 -8.46 17.59
C TRP A 232 7.31 -8.35 16.50
N GLY A 233 7.56 -8.88 15.32
CA GLY A 233 6.70 -8.74 14.17
C GLY A 233 6.59 -7.29 13.67
N THR A 234 5.70 -7.09 12.71
CA THR A 234 5.36 -5.77 12.16
C THR A 234 3.85 -5.55 12.18
N ALA A 235 3.42 -4.33 12.46
CA ALA A 235 2.04 -3.91 12.20
C ALA A 235 1.85 -3.60 10.71
N VAL A 236 0.59 -3.56 10.28
CA VAL A 236 0.20 -3.14 8.92
C VAL A 236 -0.72 -1.93 9.04
N ASN A 237 -0.33 -0.83 8.42
CA ASN A 237 -1.16 0.37 8.34
C ASN A 237 -1.89 0.41 7.00
N VAL A 238 -3.21 0.38 7.03
CA VAL A 238 -4.10 0.58 5.87
C VAL A 238 -4.67 1.99 5.97
N GLN A 239 -4.36 2.84 4.99
CA GLN A 239 -4.68 4.26 5.05
C GLN A 239 -5.21 4.76 3.72
N ALA A 240 -6.26 5.59 3.76
CA ALA A 240 -6.80 6.26 2.57
C ALA A 240 -5.71 7.06 1.85
N MET A 241 -5.68 6.94 0.52
CA MET A 241 -4.75 7.67 -0.33
C MET A 241 -5.17 9.13 -0.49
N VAL A 242 -4.17 10.01 -0.46
CA VAL A 242 -4.24 11.39 -0.95
C VAL A 242 -3.16 11.59 -1.99
N PHE A 243 -3.39 12.47 -2.96
CA PHE A 243 -2.55 12.58 -4.14
C PHE A 243 -2.03 14.02 -4.33
N GLY A 244 -0.71 14.17 -4.35
CA GLY A 244 -0.04 15.43 -4.63
C GLY A 244 0.23 15.69 -6.11
N ASN A 245 -0.29 14.83 -7.01
CA ASN A 245 -0.07 14.89 -8.46
C ASN A 245 -1.37 14.73 -9.26
N MET A 246 -2.51 15.03 -8.65
CA MET A 246 -3.81 14.88 -9.30
C MET A 246 -4.10 16.00 -10.31
N GLY A 247 -3.58 17.19 -10.07
CA GLY A 247 -3.73 18.37 -10.94
C GLY A 247 -2.93 19.55 -10.41
N ASP A 248 -3.08 20.71 -11.05
CA ASP A 248 -2.28 21.91 -10.77
C ASP A 248 -2.48 22.51 -9.37
N THR A 249 -3.57 22.14 -8.69
CA THR A 249 -3.87 22.55 -7.31
C THR A 249 -3.39 21.54 -6.26
N SER A 250 -2.74 20.46 -6.68
CA SER A 250 -2.22 19.41 -5.81
C SER A 250 -0.72 19.57 -5.63
N GLY A 251 -0.22 19.23 -4.42
CA GLY A 251 1.19 19.29 -4.14
C GLY A 251 1.61 18.26 -3.08
N THR A 252 2.90 17.92 -3.11
CA THR A 252 3.53 17.07 -2.09
C THR A 252 4.81 17.76 -1.64
N GLY A 253 5.07 17.75 -0.34
CA GLY A 253 6.27 18.31 0.23
C GLY A 253 6.74 17.56 1.47
N VAL A 254 7.93 17.89 1.93
CA VAL A 254 8.50 17.41 3.19
C VAL A 254 8.85 18.61 4.05
N ALA A 255 8.39 18.59 5.29
CA ALA A 255 8.72 19.60 6.29
C ALA A 255 9.57 18.98 7.40
N PHE A 256 10.53 19.74 7.88
CA PHE A 256 11.36 19.36 9.01
C PHE A 256 11.19 20.38 10.13
N THR A 257 11.14 19.91 11.37
CA THR A 257 11.12 20.78 12.55
C THR A 257 12.49 21.39 12.88
N ARG A 258 13.54 20.87 12.27
CA ARG A 258 14.93 21.35 12.39
C ARG A 258 15.63 21.21 11.04
N ASN A 259 16.75 21.90 10.86
CA ASN A 259 17.59 21.71 9.69
C ASN A 259 18.14 20.27 9.67
N PRO A 260 17.84 19.46 8.60
CA PRO A 260 18.23 18.05 8.58
C PRO A 260 19.77 17.83 8.51
N SER A 261 20.53 18.86 8.13
CA SER A 261 22.00 18.77 8.01
C SER A 261 22.73 19.30 9.24
N THR A 262 22.14 20.22 9.99
CA THR A 262 22.80 20.89 11.13
C THR A 262 22.10 20.67 12.48
N GLY A 263 20.89 20.10 12.47
CA GLY A 263 20.10 19.90 13.69
C GLY A 263 19.48 21.16 14.24
#